data_44b48e998f0d835599586866d23d9086
#
_entry.id   44b48e998f0d835599586866d23d9086
#
_cell.length_a   1.000
_cell.length_b   1.000
_cell.length_c   1.000
_cell.angle_alpha   90.00
_cell.angle_beta   90.00
_cell.angle_gamma   90.00
#
_symmetry.space_group_name_H-M   'P 1'
#
loop_
_entity.id
_entity.type
_entity.pdbx_description
1 polymer ?
#
loop_
_entity_poly.entity_id
_entity_poly.type
_entity_poly.pdbx_seq_one_letter_code
_entity_poly.pdbx_strand_id
1 'polypeptide(L)'
;MALGALVTLAFTHQGEQAQKTSSVRSADPAPSTPGALQTAAANRSQAADWIAQQVLPSVLIGCDPLMCQALQAADVSASRLSMVQPSAPDPLGVEVIVATPALRSQFGPRLATVYAPQVLASFGTGTQRIDIRYLAPGGTATFEASLASARRARIQAGQQLLSNKNVLASAQAHGALLAGNVDPRLLITLGLLAHEMQVRLVIFDDPSPGVGSAVPLRGAEIGATGSAGLSAVLAFLTQQTTYQPSHFSQIRIASGQVVTMQYDAPGPLGMNGP
;
A
#
# COMPACT_ATOMS: atom_id res chain seq x y z
N MET A 1 -47.66 24.81 56.54
CA MET A 1 -46.65 25.57 57.29
C MET A 1 -45.58 25.92 56.27
N ALA A 2 -45.65 27.06 55.64
CA ALA A 2 -45.20 28.37 56.14
C ALA A 2 -43.69 28.43 56.23
N LEU A 3 -43.11 29.19 55.49
CA LEU A 3 -42.49 30.49 55.32
C LEU A 3 -41.29 30.33 54.42
N GLY A 4 -40.96 31.06 53.39
CA GLY A 4 -41.07 32.49 53.20
C GLY A 4 -39.80 33.22 53.59
N ALA A 5 -38.97 33.59 52.58
CA ALA A 5 -38.19 34.81 52.72
C ALA A 5 -37.66 35.24 51.32
N LEU A 6 -38.17 36.38 50.95
CA LEU A 6 -37.65 37.35 49.98
C LEU A 6 -36.32 37.95 50.47
N VAL A 7 -35.64 38.62 49.59
CA VAL A 7 -34.85 39.88 49.71
C VAL A 7 -33.58 39.75 48.83
N THR A 8 -33.09 40.62 48.01
CA THR A 8 -33.40 41.95 47.47
C THR A 8 -32.42 42.22 46.31
N LEU A 9 -32.89 43.01 45.40
CA LEU A 9 -32.11 43.63 44.31
C LEU A 9 -30.94 44.49 44.83
N ALA A 10 -29.85 44.42 44.11
CA ALA A 10 -28.91 45.55 43.98
C ALA A 10 -28.41 45.64 42.57
N PHE A 11 -28.88 46.66 41.88
CA PHE A 11 -28.26 47.21 40.66
C PHE A 11 -26.92 47.86 41.00
N THR A 12 -25.90 47.68 40.19
CA THR A 12 -25.05 48.79 39.75
C THR A 12 -23.95 48.35 38.78
N HIS A 13 -23.87 49.13 37.78
CA HIS A 13 -22.78 49.59 36.95
C HIS A 13 -22.37 48.84 35.69
N GLN A 14 -22.66 49.59 34.62
CA GLN A 14 -22.05 49.60 33.31
C GLN A 14 -20.54 49.44 33.37
N GLY A 15 -20.04 48.44 32.69
CA GLY A 15 -18.66 48.27 32.31
C GLY A 15 -18.61 48.09 30.80
N GLU A 16 -18.05 49.05 30.15
CA GLU A 16 -17.76 49.19 28.73
C GLU A 16 -17.27 47.87 28.10
N GLN A 17 -18.03 47.26 27.19
CA GLN A 17 -17.60 46.14 26.37
C GLN A 17 -16.62 46.67 25.34
N ALA A 18 -15.37 46.56 25.63
CA ALA A 18 -14.31 46.57 24.60
C ALA A 18 -14.52 45.31 23.70
N GLN A 19 -15.09 45.54 22.56
CA GLN A 19 -15.20 44.58 21.45
C GLN A 19 -13.79 44.18 21.00
N LYS A 20 -13.22 43.11 21.59
CA LYS A 20 -12.05 42.43 21.03
C LYS A 20 -12.52 41.75 19.74
N THR A 21 -12.37 42.44 18.63
CA THR A 21 -12.33 41.84 17.32
C THR A 21 -11.14 40.88 17.29
N SER A 22 -11.40 39.61 17.56
CA SER A 22 -10.46 38.53 17.26
C SER A 22 -10.35 38.46 15.74
N SER A 23 -9.39 39.18 15.19
CA SER A 23 -8.93 38.94 13.83
C SER A 23 -8.46 37.50 13.79
N VAL A 24 -9.25 36.64 13.17
CA VAL A 24 -8.78 35.32 12.71
C VAL A 24 -7.65 35.60 11.73
N ARG A 25 -6.44 35.58 12.26
CA ARG A 25 -5.24 35.57 11.44
C ARG A 25 -5.30 34.29 10.64
N SER A 26 -5.71 34.35 9.38
CA SER A 26 -5.42 33.32 8.40
C SER A 26 -3.91 33.10 8.50
N ALA A 27 -3.51 31.94 8.98
CA ALA A 27 -2.10 31.56 8.98
C ALA A 27 -1.67 31.51 7.52
N ASP A 28 -0.95 32.52 7.06
CA ASP A 28 -0.26 32.45 5.78
C ASP A 28 0.60 31.18 5.79
N PRO A 29 0.54 30.35 4.74
CA PRO A 29 1.41 29.20 4.65
C PRO A 29 2.86 29.70 4.75
N ALA A 30 3.59 29.23 5.75
CA ALA A 30 5.00 29.59 5.96
C ALA A 30 5.77 29.37 4.64
N PRO A 31 6.62 30.33 4.21
CA PRO A 31 7.37 30.21 2.97
C PRO A 31 8.19 28.91 3.00
N SER A 32 7.94 28.03 2.05
CA SER A 32 8.66 26.76 1.92
C SER A 32 10.14 27.07 1.67
N THR A 33 11.03 26.62 2.54
CA THR A 33 12.48 26.77 2.32
C THR A 33 12.90 26.00 1.08
N PRO A 34 13.92 26.46 0.32
CA PRO A 34 14.40 25.75 -0.88
C PRO A 34 14.64 24.24 -0.66
N GLY A 35 15.15 23.85 0.52
CA GLY A 35 15.35 22.45 0.89
C GLY A 35 14.03 21.66 1.03
N ALA A 36 12.95 22.28 1.52
CA ALA A 36 11.65 21.64 1.63
C ALA A 36 11.02 21.37 0.25
N LEU A 37 11.19 22.27 -0.71
CA LEU A 37 10.73 22.08 -2.09
C LEU A 37 11.50 20.96 -2.80
N GLN A 38 12.83 20.90 -2.61
CA GLN A 38 13.67 19.83 -3.14
C GLN A 38 13.27 18.46 -2.56
N THR A 39 13.07 18.38 -1.26
CA THR A 39 12.61 17.15 -0.59
C THR A 39 11.24 16.71 -1.12
N ALA A 40 10.30 17.63 -1.28
CA ALA A 40 8.98 17.33 -1.84
C ALA A 40 9.07 16.84 -3.29
N ALA A 41 9.98 17.40 -4.11
CA ALA A 41 10.23 16.95 -5.47
C ALA A 41 10.84 15.55 -5.48
N ALA A 42 11.85 15.28 -4.64
CA ALA A 42 12.48 13.98 -4.52
C ALA A 42 11.46 12.89 -4.09
N ASN A 43 10.61 13.17 -3.10
CA ASN A 43 9.57 12.23 -2.68
C ASN A 43 8.58 11.92 -3.82
N ARG A 44 8.21 12.93 -4.64
CA ARG A 44 7.35 12.71 -5.82
C ARG A 44 8.01 11.84 -6.87
N SER A 45 9.29 12.10 -7.18
CA SER A 45 10.06 11.28 -8.12
C SER A 45 10.13 9.83 -7.65
N GLN A 46 10.53 9.59 -6.40
CA GLN A 46 10.60 8.24 -5.82
C GLN A 46 9.24 7.52 -5.86
N ALA A 47 8.16 8.23 -5.54
CA ALA A 47 6.81 7.66 -5.60
C ALA A 47 6.41 7.33 -7.06
N ALA A 48 6.77 8.20 -8.02
CA ALA A 48 6.48 7.98 -9.44
C ALA A 48 7.27 6.79 -10.00
N ASP A 49 8.57 6.72 -9.72
CA ASP A 49 9.44 5.61 -10.13
C ASP A 49 8.95 4.27 -9.56
N TRP A 50 8.54 4.26 -8.29
CA TRP A 50 7.98 3.08 -7.66
C TRP A 50 6.67 2.63 -8.34
N ILE A 51 5.76 3.58 -8.63
CA ILE A 51 4.51 3.27 -9.32
C ILE A 51 4.76 2.72 -10.72
N ALA A 52 5.68 3.31 -11.45
CA ALA A 52 6.04 2.85 -12.80
C ALA A 52 6.55 1.40 -12.81
N GLN A 53 7.27 1.00 -11.75
CA GLN A 53 7.89 -0.32 -11.64
C GLN A 53 7.04 -1.37 -10.93
N GLN A 54 6.15 -0.94 -10.01
CA GLN A 54 5.54 -1.85 -9.04
C GLN A 54 4.01 -1.92 -9.13
N VAL A 55 3.37 -1.01 -9.86
CA VAL A 55 1.91 -0.98 -9.97
C VAL A 55 1.48 -1.58 -11.31
N LEU A 56 0.56 -2.56 -11.24
CA LEU A 56 -0.02 -3.23 -12.40
C LEU A 56 -0.37 -2.23 -13.53
N PRO A 57 0.00 -2.52 -14.79
CA PRO A 57 -0.23 -1.60 -15.91
C PRO A 57 -1.71 -1.30 -16.18
N SER A 58 -2.62 -2.16 -15.75
CA SER A 58 -4.08 -2.00 -15.92
C SER A 58 -4.73 -1.08 -14.88
N VAL A 59 -4.03 -0.74 -13.78
CA VAL A 59 -4.58 0.01 -12.64
C VAL A 59 -4.70 1.49 -12.98
N LEU A 60 -5.88 2.08 -12.68
CA LEU A 60 -6.13 3.52 -12.73
C LEU A 60 -5.62 4.22 -11.46
N ILE A 61 -4.90 5.33 -11.64
CA ILE A 61 -4.17 6.02 -10.58
C ILE A 61 -4.71 7.44 -10.44
N GLY A 62 -5.21 7.76 -9.24
CA GLY A 62 -5.60 9.12 -8.85
C GLY A 62 -4.41 9.93 -8.37
N CYS A 63 -4.23 11.14 -8.92
CA CYS A 63 -3.12 12.02 -8.59
C CYS A 63 -3.52 13.49 -8.63
N ASP A 64 -2.84 14.37 -7.86
CA ASP A 64 -2.91 15.81 -8.07
C ASP A 64 -2.08 16.24 -9.30
N PRO A 65 -2.22 17.47 -9.79
CA PRO A 65 -1.55 17.89 -11.03
C PRO A 65 -0.03 17.71 -11.04
N LEU A 66 0.65 18.05 -9.93
CA LEU A 66 2.11 17.91 -9.83
C LEU A 66 2.55 16.45 -9.78
N MET A 67 1.77 15.61 -9.11
CA MET A 67 2.05 14.17 -9.05
C MET A 67 1.75 13.49 -10.38
N CYS A 68 0.67 13.86 -11.08
CA CYS A 68 0.37 13.36 -12.41
C CYS A 68 1.50 13.70 -13.40
N GLN A 69 2.08 14.90 -13.33
CA GLN A 69 3.25 15.26 -14.12
C GLN A 69 4.48 14.39 -13.79
N ALA A 70 4.74 14.15 -12.50
CA ALA A 70 5.85 13.28 -12.10
C ALA A 70 5.67 11.83 -12.58
N LEU A 71 4.44 11.31 -12.55
CA LEU A 71 4.11 9.99 -13.07
C LEU A 71 4.33 9.89 -14.58
N GLN A 72 3.92 10.90 -15.34
CA GLN A 72 4.20 10.96 -16.78
C GLN A 72 5.70 11.03 -17.09
N ALA A 73 6.46 11.78 -16.28
CA ALA A 73 7.91 11.85 -16.41
C ALA A 73 8.62 10.53 -16.06
N ALA A 74 7.96 9.63 -15.32
CA ALA A 74 8.38 8.27 -15.02
C ALA A 74 7.77 7.23 -15.99
N ASP A 75 7.35 7.64 -17.18
CA ASP A 75 6.78 6.81 -18.25
C ASP A 75 5.44 6.11 -17.90
N VAL A 76 4.71 6.57 -16.87
CA VAL A 76 3.35 6.09 -16.62
C VAL A 76 2.40 6.69 -17.66
N SER A 77 1.72 5.83 -18.41
CA SER A 77 0.79 6.26 -19.48
C SER A 77 -0.29 7.22 -18.95
N ALA A 78 -0.53 8.31 -19.69
CA ALA A 78 -1.58 9.29 -19.37
C ALA A 78 -2.98 8.65 -19.27
N SER A 79 -3.25 7.58 -20.02
CA SER A 79 -4.53 6.85 -19.97
C SER A 79 -4.80 6.16 -18.63
N ARG A 80 -3.77 5.94 -17.83
CA ARG A 80 -3.87 5.39 -16.48
C ARG A 80 -4.06 6.45 -15.40
N LEU A 81 -3.93 7.73 -15.74
CA LEU A 81 -3.93 8.82 -14.77
C LEU A 81 -5.28 9.52 -14.74
N SER A 82 -5.85 9.61 -13.56
CA SER A 82 -7.07 10.38 -13.27
C SER A 82 -6.69 11.54 -12.36
N MET A 83 -6.74 12.76 -12.92
CA MET A 83 -6.46 13.98 -12.15
C MET A 83 -7.61 14.25 -11.18
N VAL A 84 -7.32 14.20 -9.89
CA VAL A 84 -8.29 14.52 -8.84
C VAL A 84 -8.44 16.02 -8.74
N GLN A 85 -9.64 16.51 -9.06
CA GLN A 85 -9.95 17.94 -9.02
C GLN A 85 -10.05 18.43 -7.55
N PRO A 86 -9.66 19.68 -7.25
CA PRO A 86 -9.78 20.25 -5.91
C PRO A 86 -11.20 20.24 -5.34
N SER A 87 -12.21 20.26 -6.21
CA SER A 87 -13.64 20.23 -5.86
C SER A 87 -14.24 18.82 -5.83
N ALA A 88 -13.46 17.77 -6.11
CA ALA A 88 -13.95 16.41 -6.09
C ALA A 88 -14.43 16.03 -4.68
N PRO A 89 -15.67 15.52 -4.52
CA PRO A 89 -16.21 15.16 -3.20
C PRO A 89 -15.57 13.90 -2.63
N ASP A 90 -15.08 13.04 -3.49
CA ASP A 90 -14.43 11.75 -3.17
C ASP A 90 -13.41 11.38 -4.26
N PRO A 91 -12.50 10.43 -3.99
CA PRO A 91 -11.52 9.93 -4.95
C PRO A 91 -12.01 8.70 -5.70
N LEU A 92 -13.29 8.37 -5.68
CA LEU A 92 -13.82 7.14 -6.28
C LEU A 92 -13.66 7.16 -7.81
N GLY A 93 -13.51 5.99 -8.41
CA GLY A 93 -13.28 5.84 -9.85
C GLY A 93 -11.84 5.51 -10.25
N VAL A 94 -10.95 5.34 -9.26
CA VAL A 94 -9.59 4.81 -9.43
C VAL A 94 -9.36 3.64 -8.48
N GLU A 95 -8.36 2.80 -8.74
CA GLU A 95 -8.00 1.70 -7.82
C GLU A 95 -6.89 2.10 -6.85
N VAL A 96 -6.01 2.99 -7.26
CA VAL A 96 -4.90 3.49 -6.45
C VAL A 96 -4.93 5.01 -6.42
N ILE A 97 -4.71 5.60 -5.25
CA ILE A 97 -4.55 7.05 -5.09
C ILE A 97 -3.17 7.38 -4.51
N VAL A 98 -2.52 8.38 -5.09
CA VAL A 98 -1.27 8.92 -4.56
C VAL A 98 -1.58 10.05 -3.59
N ALA A 99 -1.64 9.71 -2.32
CA ALA A 99 -2.03 10.60 -1.23
C ALA A 99 -0.89 11.59 -0.88
N THR A 100 -0.70 12.57 -1.75
CA THR A 100 0.19 13.72 -1.52
C THR A 100 -0.32 14.61 -0.38
N PRO A 101 0.47 15.56 0.14
CA PRO A 101 0.00 16.56 1.10
C PRO A 101 -1.27 17.28 0.64
N ALA A 102 -1.39 17.61 -0.65
CA ALA A 102 -2.55 18.28 -1.21
C ALA A 102 -3.82 17.41 -1.10
N LEU A 103 -3.77 16.16 -1.55
CA LEU A 103 -4.91 15.25 -1.48
C LEU A 103 -5.26 14.84 -0.04
N ARG A 104 -4.26 14.69 0.82
CA ARG A 104 -4.51 14.49 2.26
C ARG A 104 -5.20 15.69 2.92
N SER A 105 -4.85 16.91 2.52
CA SER A 105 -5.55 18.13 2.99
C SER A 105 -6.97 18.19 2.46
N GLN A 106 -7.19 17.85 1.19
CA GLN A 106 -8.50 17.89 0.54
C GLN A 106 -9.50 16.92 1.18
N PHE A 107 -9.12 15.66 1.37
CA PHE A 107 -10.01 14.62 1.87
C PHE A 107 -9.93 14.43 3.40
N GLY A 108 -8.93 15.01 4.05
CA GLY A 108 -8.71 14.89 5.49
C GLY A 108 -8.56 13.42 5.94
N PRO A 109 -8.98 13.13 7.18
CA PRO A 109 -8.91 11.75 7.72
C PRO A 109 -9.69 10.72 6.89
N ARG A 110 -10.76 11.16 6.18
CA ARG A 110 -11.61 10.26 5.37
C ARG A 110 -10.82 9.51 4.31
N LEU A 111 -9.73 10.10 3.79
CA LEU A 111 -8.89 9.41 2.82
C LEU A 111 -8.38 8.07 3.37
N ALA A 112 -7.92 8.05 4.62
CA ALA A 112 -7.36 6.85 5.25
C ALA A 112 -8.43 5.96 5.92
N THR A 113 -9.53 6.54 6.43
CA THR A 113 -10.51 5.78 7.24
C THR A 113 -11.76 5.36 6.46
N VAL A 114 -11.99 5.93 5.28
CA VAL A 114 -13.20 5.64 4.49
C VAL A 114 -12.84 5.15 3.09
N TYR A 115 -11.96 5.86 2.38
CA TYR A 115 -11.76 5.61 0.96
C TYR A 115 -10.59 4.66 0.66
N ALA A 116 -9.44 4.88 1.28
CA ALA A 116 -8.19 4.20 0.95
C ALA A 116 -7.41 3.77 2.21
N PRO A 117 -7.91 2.76 2.94
CA PRO A 117 -7.34 2.34 4.22
C PRO A 117 -5.95 1.70 4.08
N GLN A 118 -5.71 0.98 3.00
CA GLN A 118 -4.48 0.24 2.79
C GLN A 118 -3.38 1.10 2.16
N VAL A 119 -2.22 1.17 2.82
CA VAL A 119 -1.00 1.78 2.27
C VAL A 119 -0.18 0.72 1.56
N LEU A 120 0.11 0.92 0.28
CA LEU A 120 0.96 0.06 -0.54
C LEU A 120 2.43 0.43 -0.41
N ALA A 121 2.73 1.73 -0.34
CA ALA A 121 4.08 2.27 -0.14
C ALA A 121 4.00 3.68 0.46
N SER A 122 5.07 4.14 1.13
CA SER A 122 5.19 5.50 1.68
C SER A 122 6.58 6.08 1.39
N PHE A 123 6.62 7.33 0.95
CA PHE A 123 7.83 8.07 0.62
C PHE A 123 7.93 9.34 1.44
N GLY A 124 9.11 9.62 2.00
CA GLY A 124 9.32 10.76 2.88
C GLY A 124 8.64 10.60 4.25
N THR A 125 8.68 11.67 5.04
CA THR A 125 8.17 11.70 6.42
C THR A 125 7.37 12.97 6.71
N GLY A 126 6.64 12.99 7.82
CA GLY A 126 5.92 14.16 8.32
C GLY A 126 4.89 14.70 7.33
N THR A 127 4.87 16.04 7.20
CA THR A 127 3.89 16.73 6.33
C THR A 127 4.15 16.50 4.84
N GLN A 128 5.38 16.21 4.44
CA GLN A 128 5.79 15.97 3.05
C GLN A 128 5.69 14.50 2.62
N ARG A 129 5.22 13.62 3.50
CA ARG A 129 5.03 12.20 3.19
C ARG A 129 4.01 12.02 2.07
N ILE A 130 4.30 11.12 1.15
CA ILE A 130 3.41 10.66 0.08
C ILE A 130 3.11 9.19 0.34
N ASP A 131 1.83 8.84 0.43
CA ASP A 131 1.39 7.44 0.55
C ASP A 131 0.75 7.01 -0.77
N ILE A 132 1.13 5.85 -1.27
CA ILE A 132 0.41 5.17 -2.33
C ILE A 132 -0.60 4.25 -1.67
N ARG A 133 -1.89 4.46 -1.94
CA ARG A 133 -2.97 3.79 -1.22
C ARG A 133 -3.92 3.09 -2.18
N TYR A 134 -4.38 1.91 -1.77
CA TYR A 134 -5.42 1.17 -2.47
C TYR A 134 -6.81 1.68 -2.06
N LEU A 135 -7.68 1.94 -3.03
CA LEU A 135 -9.06 2.33 -2.78
C LEU A 135 -9.95 1.13 -2.42
N ALA A 136 -10.89 1.40 -1.54
CA ALA A 136 -11.90 0.44 -1.09
C ALA A 136 -13.31 0.98 -1.42
N PRO A 137 -13.83 0.80 -2.66
CA PRO A 137 -15.11 1.37 -3.09
C PRO A 137 -16.29 0.98 -2.20
N GLY A 138 -16.25 -0.22 -1.61
CA GLY A 138 -17.26 -0.72 -0.66
C GLY A 138 -17.08 -0.20 0.78
N GLY A 139 -16.12 0.71 1.01
CA GLY A 139 -15.78 1.26 2.32
C GLY A 139 -14.85 0.36 3.16
N THR A 140 -14.26 0.97 4.19
CA THR A 140 -13.22 0.34 5.01
C THR A 140 -13.69 -0.93 5.71
N ALA A 141 -14.91 -0.95 6.27
CA ALA A 141 -15.41 -2.13 7.00
C ALA A 141 -15.56 -3.35 6.08
N THR A 142 -16.11 -3.17 4.87
CA THR A 142 -16.24 -4.24 3.87
C THR A 142 -14.87 -4.71 3.43
N PHE A 143 -13.94 -3.80 3.21
CA PHE A 143 -12.56 -4.12 2.84
C PHE A 143 -11.85 -4.92 3.94
N GLU A 144 -11.95 -4.52 5.20
CA GLU A 144 -11.35 -5.22 6.35
C GLU A 144 -11.93 -6.63 6.52
N ALA A 145 -13.26 -6.80 6.35
CA ALA A 145 -13.90 -8.11 6.37
C ALA A 145 -13.36 -9.02 5.25
N SER A 146 -13.22 -8.47 4.04
CA SER A 146 -12.65 -9.18 2.89
C SER A 146 -11.19 -9.55 3.14
N LEU A 147 -10.39 -8.63 3.68
CA LEU A 147 -8.99 -8.85 4.06
C LEU A 147 -8.84 -9.98 5.09
N ALA A 148 -9.69 -9.99 6.12
CA ALA A 148 -9.69 -11.03 7.14
C ALA A 148 -10.05 -12.42 6.55
N SER A 149 -11.03 -12.46 5.65
CA SER A 149 -11.42 -13.68 4.94
C SER A 149 -10.30 -14.20 4.04
N ALA A 150 -9.72 -13.30 3.24
CA ALA A 150 -8.60 -13.61 2.36
C ALA A 150 -7.36 -14.10 3.13
N ARG A 151 -7.08 -13.50 4.30
CA ARG A 151 -5.98 -13.96 5.16
C ARG A 151 -6.18 -15.39 5.63
N ARG A 152 -7.40 -15.77 6.04
CA ARG A 152 -7.70 -17.17 6.43
C ARG A 152 -7.44 -18.13 5.27
N ALA A 153 -7.87 -17.80 4.06
CA ALA A 153 -7.60 -18.61 2.87
C ALA A 153 -6.10 -18.78 2.60
N ARG A 154 -5.32 -17.69 2.74
CA ARG A 154 -3.85 -17.75 2.58
C ARG A 154 -3.17 -18.60 3.66
N ILE A 155 -3.64 -18.55 4.91
CA ILE A 155 -3.14 -19.44 5.97
C ILE A 155 -3.36 -20.91 5.60
N GLN A 156 -4.55 -21.26 5.15
CA GLN A 156 -4.86 -22.64 4.73
C GLN A 156 -3.98 -23.09 3.56
N ALA A 157 -3.82 -22.25 2.55
CA ALA A 157 -2.94 -22.55 1.41
C ALA A 157 -1.47 -22.66 1.83
N GLY A 158 -1.01 -21.80 2.75
CA GLY A 158 0.34 -21.86 3.31
C GLY A 158 0.58 -23.18 4.07
N GLN A 159 -0.38 -23.64 4.86
CA GLN A 159 -0.32 -24.94 5.57
C GLN A 159 -0.29 -26.11 4.58
N GLN A 160 -1.09 -26.06 3.51
CA GLN A 160 -1.07 -27.07 2.45
C GLN A 160 0.28 -27.11 1.74
N LEU A 161 0.85 -25.93 1.42
CA LEU A 161 2.17 -25.84 0.80
C LEU A 161 3.25 -26.43 1.70
N LEU A 162 3.24 -26.13 3.01
CA LEU A 162 4.18 -26.66 4.00
C LEU A 162 4.04 -28.18 4.22
N SER A 163 2.87 -28.76 3.99
CA SER A 163 2.66 -30.21 4.06
C SER A 163 3.19 -30.97 2.84
N ASN A 164 3.54 -30.27 1.76
CA ASN A 164 4.09 -30.88 0.56
C ASN A 164 5.57 -31.26 0.79
N LYS A 165 5.88 -32.56 0.62
CA LYS A 165 7.26 -33.10 0.79
C LYS A 165 8.31 -32.46 -0.13
N ASN A 166 7.88 -31.85 -1.22
CA ASN A 166 8.75 -31.16 -2.17
C ASN A 166 9.07 -29.73 -1.74
N VAL A 167 8.52 -29.24 -0.63
CA VAL A 167 8.76 -27.88 -0.11
C VAL A 167 9.66 -27.91 1.10
N LEU A 168 10.78 -27.21 1.01
CA LEU A 168 11.69 -26.98 2.13
C LEU A 168 11.68 -25.48 2.44
N ALA A 169 11.06 -25.09 3.55
CA ALA A 169 10.94 -23.69 3.94
C ALA A 169 11.97 -23.32 5.03
N SER A 170 12.64 -22.16 4.88
CA SER A 170 13.38 -21.53 5.96
C SER A 170 12.44 -21.16 7.12
N ALA A 171 12.97 -20.86 8.30
CA ALA A 171 12.16 -20.42 9.44
C ALA A 171 11.35 -19.15 9.14
N GLN A 172 11.94 -18.19 8.40
CA GLN A 172 11.27 -16.96 7.99
C GLN A 172 10.13 -17.25 7.00
N ALA A 173 10.39 -18.04 5.96
CA ALA A 173 9.38 -18.40 4.98
C ALA A 173 8.23 -19.20 5.60
N HIS A 174 8.54 -20.14 6.50
CA HIS A 174 7.56 -20.91 7.26
C HIS A 174 6.66 -20.01 8.10
N GLY A 175 7.24 -19.04 8.83
CA GLY A 175 6.49 -18.06 9.63
C GLY A 175 5.56 -17.19 8.77
N ALA A 176 6.02 -16.72 7.61
CA ALA A 176 5.21 -15.92 6.70
C ALA A 176 4.01 -16.68 6.14
N LEU A 177 4.19 -17.96 5.79
CA LEU A 177 3.11 -18.85 5.32
C LEU A 177 2.06 -19.09 6.39
N LEU A 178 2.46 -19.41 7.62
CA LEU A 178 1.52 -19.62 8.73
C LEU A 178 0.80 -18.36 9.16
N ALA A 179 1.41 -17.19 9.00
CA ALA A 179 0.79 -15.89 9.28
C ALA A 179 -0.21 -15.45 8.18
N GLY A 180 -0.23 -16.13 7.03
CA GLY A 180 -1.04 -15.71 5.88
C GLY A 180 -0.57 -14.40 5.25
N ASN A 181 0.72 -14.10 5.37
CA ASN A 181 1.32 -12.85 4.89
C ASN A 181 1.87 -12.94 3.45
N VAL A 182 1.62 -14.04 2.75
CA VAL A 182 2.13 -14.28 1.39
C VAL A 182 1.02 -14.01 0.37
N ASP A 183 1.38 -13.33 -0.71
CA ASP A 183 0.45 -13.02 -1.83
C ASP A 183 -0.11 -14.33 -2.41
N PRO A 184 -1.42 -14.39 -2.69
CA PRO A 184 -2.04 -15.62 -3.21
C PRO A 184 -1.46 -16.08 -4.55
N ARG A 185 -0.99 -15.16 -5.41
CA ARG A 185 -0.32 -15.51 -6.67
C ARG A 185 0.98 -16.27 -6.42
N LEU A 186 1.77 -15.85 -5.42
CA LEU A 186 2.95 -16.60 -4.98
C LEU A 186 2.58 -17.99 -4.48
N LEU A 187 1.55 -18.11 -3.63
CA LEU A 187 1.11 -19.40 -3.10
C LEU A 187 0.71 -20.37 -4.21
N ILE A 188 -0.03 -19.90 -5.22
CA ILE A 188 -0.43 -20.69 -6.37
C ILE A 188 0.79 -21.12 -7.18
N THR A 189 1.66 -20.19 -7.53
CA THR A 189 2.88 -20.48 -8.32
C THR A 189 3.81 -21.45 -7.61
N LEU A 190 4.00 -21.29 -6.30
CA LEU A 190 4.82 -22.20 -5.50
C LEU A 190 4.16 -23.59 -5.36
N GLY A 191 2.84 -23.66 -5.26
CA GLY A 191 2.11 -24.92 -5.27
C GLY A 191 2.29 -25.69 -6.57
N LEU A 192 2.20 -25.00 -7.71
CA LEU A 192 2.44 -25.57 -9.03
C LEU A 192 3.90 -26.01 -9.21
N LEU A 193 4.86 -25.19 -8.79
CA LEU A 193 6.29 -25.55 -8.80
C LEU A 193 6.55 -26.79 -7.94
N ALA A 194 5.99 -26.84 -6.74
CA ALA A 194 6.18 -27.97 -5.81
C ALA A 194 5.50 -29.26 -6.29
N HIS A 195 4.58 -29.17 -7.25
CA HIS A 195 4.03 -30.35 -7.92
C HIS A 195 5.06 -30.95 -8.88
N GLU A 196 5.82 -30.12 -9.59
CA GLU A 196 6.77 -30.55 -10.62
C GLU A 196 8.15 -30.90 -10.04
N MET A 197 8.59 -30.18 -9.02
CA MET A 197 9.97 -30.28 -8.53
C MET A 197 10.10 -29.92 -7.04
N GLN A 198 11.25 -30.29 -6.45
CA GLN A 198 11.61 -29.88 -5.10
C GLN A 198 12.04 -28.40 -5.10
N VAL A 199 11.41 -27.58 -4.25
CA VAL A 199 11.71 -26.16 -4.09
C VAL A 199 12.12 -25.84 -2.65
N ARG A 200 13.10 -24.96 -2.49
CA ARG A 200 13.53 -24.42 -1.21
C ARG A 200 13.12 -22.98 -1.09
N LEU A 201 12.18 -22.67 -0.23
CA LEU A 201 11.73 -21.30 0.06
C LEU A 201 12.73 -20.64 1.02
N VAL A 202 13.42 -19.61 0.53
CA VAL A 202 14.47 -18.91 1.27
C VAL A 202 13.88 -17.77 2.08
N ILE A 203 13.17 -16.85 1.41
CA ILE A 203 12.56 -15.67 2.01
C ILE A 203 11.32 -15.25 1.21
N PHE A 204 10.37 -14.64 1.90
CA PHE A 204 9.35 -13.80 1.27
C PHE A 204 9.61 -12.35 1.64
N ASP A 205 9.46 -11.45 0.68
CA ASP A 205 9.69 -10.02 0.85
C ASP A 205 8.65 -9.18 0.12
N ASP A 206 8.69 -7.89 0.37
CA ASP A 206 7.97 -6.88 -0.39
C ASP A 206 8.92 -5.70 -0.65
N PRO A 207 9.19 -5.36 -1.91
CA PRO A 207 10.09 -4.27 -2.25
C PRO A 207 9.49 -2.88 -1.98
N SER A 208 8.27 -2.81 -1.43
CA SER A 208 7.58 -1.54 -1.18
C SER A 208 8.17 -0.83 0.03
N PRO A 209 8.70 0.39 -0.12
CA PRO A 209 9.19 1.16 1.01
C PRO A 209 8.04 1.60 1.91
N GLY A 210 8.24 1.54 3.24
CA GLY A 210 7.26 2.01 4.22
C GLY A 210 5.94 1.23 4.27
N VAL A 211 5.92 0.02 3.71
CA VAL A 211 4.76 -0.88 3.75
C VAL A 211 4.57 -1.44 5.15
N GLY A 212 3.31 -1.47 5.61
CA GLY A 212 2.92 -2.12 6.85
C GLY A 212 2.57 -3.60 6.67
N SER A 213 2.46 -4.33 7.79
CA SER A 213 2.16 -5.77 7.82
C SER A 213 0.79 -6.18 7.23
N ALA A 214 -0.06 -5.22 6.87
CA ALA A 214 -1.38 -5.48 6.28
C ALA A 214 -1.30 -5.85 4.79
N VAL A 215 -0.16 -5.58 4.11
CA VAL A 215 0.04 -5.91 2.70
C VAL A 215 0.73 -7.27 2.60
N PRO A 216 0.19 -8.23 1.83
CA PRO A 216 0.84 -9.51 1.62
C PRO A 216 2.19 -9.34 0.90
N LEU A 217 3.17 -10.14 1.28
CA LEU A 217 4.50 -10.19 0.68
C LEU A 217 4.37 -10.70 -0.76
N ARG A 218 4.86 -9.91 -1.72
CA ARG A 218 4.70 -10.13 -3.16
C ARG A 218 5.94 -10.67 -3.85
N GLY A 219 7.06 -10.71 -3.13
CA GLY A 219 8.32 -11.25 -3.57
C GLY A 219 8.68 -12.55 -2.89
N ALA A 220 9.48 -13.37 -3.56
CA ALA A 220 10.05 -14.59 -3.00
C ALA A 220 11.43 -14.89 -3.60
N GLU A 221 12.33 -15.43 -2.77
CA GLU A 221 13.56 -16.06 -3.21
C GLU A 221 13.42 -17.57 -3.06
N ILE A 222 13.61 -18.29 -4.12
CA ILE A 222 13.52 -19.75 -4.16
C ILE A 222 14.83 -20.39 -4.64
N GLY A 223 15.28 -21.39 -3.93
CA GLY A 223 16.36 -22.26 -4.33
C GLY A 223 15.83 -23.58 -4.89
N ALA A 224 16.66 -24.25 -5.68
CA ALA A 224 16.41 -25.59 -6.16
C ALA A 224 17.68 -26.44 -6.03
N THR A 225 17.56 -27.75 -6.21
CA THR A 225 18.71 -28.64 -6.12
C THR A 225 19.61 -28.49 -7.35
N GLY A 226 20.78 -27.86 -7.18
CA GLY A 226 21.75 -27.63 -8.24
C GLY A 226 21.36 -26.55 -9.28
N SER A 227 22.27 -26.26 -10.21
CA SER A 227 22.03 -25.26 -11.27
C SER A 227 20.96 -25.70 -12.27
N ALA A 228 20.87 -27.00 -12.57
CA ALA A 228 19.83 -27.55 -13.45
C ALA A 228 18.42 -27.32 -12.87
N GLY A 229 18.26 -27.43 -11.54
CA GLY A 229 16.98 -27.14 -10.89
C GLY A 229 16.56 -25.68 -11.00
N LEU A 230 17.49 -24.72 -10.89
CA LEU A 230 17.19 -23.29 -11.06
C LEU A 230 16.79 -22.96 -12.50
N SER A 231 17.44 -23.57 -13.50
CA SER A 231 17.07 -23.41 -14.91
C SER A 231 15.66 -23.97 -15.18
N ALA A 232 15.30 -25.08 -14.54
CA ALA A 232 13.94 -25.62 -14.64
C ALA A 232 12.89 -24.71 -14.00
N VAL A 233 13.21 -24.08 -12.85
CA VAL A 233 12.35 -23.06 -12.24
C VAL A 233 12.12 -21.88 -13.19
N LEU A 234 13.18 -21.32 -13.79
CA LEU A 234 13.06 -20.23 -14.76
C LEU A 234 12.22 -20.62 -15.97
N ALA A 235 12.46 -21.82 -16.54
CA ALA A 235 11.69 -22.33 -17.67
C ALA A 235 10.20 -22.47 -17.30
N PHE A 236 9.90 -23.00 -16.11
CA PHE A 236 8.54 -23.11 -15.62
C PHE A 236 7.88 -21.72 -15.50
N LEU A 237 8.54 -20.73 -14.89
CA LEU A 237 7.99 -19.37 -14.73
C LEU A 237 7.75 -18.69 -16.07
N THR A 238 8.64 -18.91 -17.06
CA THR A 238 8.48 -18.36 -18.41
C THR A 238 7.23 -18.94 -19.13
N GLN A 239 6.86 -20.17 -18.81
CA GLN A 239 5.70 -20.84 -19.45
C GLN A 239 4.36 -20.50 -18.79
N GLN A 240 4.37 -19.85 -17.60
CA GLN A 240 3.15 -19.45 -16.94
C GLN A 240 2.46 -18.33 -17.72
N THR A 241 1.15 -18.47 -17.95
CA THR A 241 0.35 -17.46 -18.66
C THR A 241 -0.60 -16.70 -17.75
N THR A 242 -1.11 -17.36 -16.70
CA THR A 242 -2.14 -16.77 -15.81
C THR A 242 -1.53 -16.16 -14.54
N TYR A 243 -0.51 -16.83 -13.98
CA TYR A 243 0.13 -16.40 -12.72
C TYR A 243 1.63 -16.17 -12.94
N GLN A 244 2.00 -15.60 -14.08
CA GLN A 244 3.39 -15.25 -14.34
C GLN A 244 3.79 -14.09 -13.42
N PRO A 245 4.91 -14.19 -12.68
CA PRO A 245 5.45 -13.05 -11.96
C PRO A 245 5.80 -11.91 -12.93
N SER A 246 5.57 -10.67 -12.50
CA SER A 246 5.92 -9.47 -13.28
C SER A 246 7.44 -9.38 -13.51
N HIS A 247 8.21 -9.79 -12.50
CA HIS A 247 9.66 -9.84 -12.56
C HIS A 247 10.16 -11.14 -11.97
N PHE A 248 11.10 -11.80 -12.66
CA PHE A 248 11.82 -12.95 -12.11
C PHE A 248 13.20 -13.06 -12.75
N SER A 249 14.19 -13.46 -11.98
CA SER A 249 15.58 -13.61 -12.41
C SER A 249 16.37 -14.50 -11.48
N GLN A 250 17.48 -15.03 -11.99
CA GLN A 250 18.43 -15.75 -11.15
C GLN A 250 19.45 -14.77 -10.57
N ILE A 251 19.64 -14.81 -9.27
CA ILE A 251 20.62 -14.00 -8.55
C ILE A 251 21.51 -14.87 -7.67
N ARG A 252 22.64 -14.30 -7.25
CA ARG A 252 23.54 -14.91 -6.25
C ARG A 252 23.35 -14.21 -4.90
N ILE A 253 23.07 -14.99 -3.88
CA ILE A 253 23.03 -14.55 -2.48
C ILE A 253 24.14 -15.26 -1.69
N ALA A 254 24.32 -14.90 -0.41
CA ALA A 254 25.36 -15.49 0.44
C ALA A 254 25.26 -17.01 0.58
N SER A 255 24.05 -17.57 0.57
CA SER A 255 23.78 -19.01 0.69
C SER A 255 23.79 -19.79 -0.63
N GLY A 256 24.11 -19.13 -1.77
CA GLY A 256 24.18 -19.75 -3.08
C GLY A 256 23.38 -18.99 -4.14
N GLN A 257 23.00 -19.70 -5.19
CA GLN A 257 22.15 -19.14 -6.25
C GLN A 257 20.67 -19.40 -5.94
N VAL A 258 19.83 -18.42 -6.24
CA VAL A 258 18.37 -18.49 -6.11
C VAL A 258 17.70 -17.84 -7.31
N VAL A 259 16.43 -18.17 -7.52
CA VAL A 259 15.53 -17.42 -8.40
C VAL A 259 14.73 -16.48 -7.53
N THR A 260 14.76 -15.19 -7.83
CA THR A 260 13.83 -14.20 -7.30
C THR A 260 12.60 -14.15 -8.20
N MET A 261 11.43 -13.96 -7.59
CA MET A 261 10.21 -13.66 -8.32
C MET A 261 9.41 -12.60 -7.59
N GLN A 262 8.68 -11.77 -8.33
CA GLN A 262 7.92 -10.66 -7.78
C GLN A 262 6.66 -10.41 -8.60
N TYR A 263 5.58 -10.03 -7.90
CA TYR A 263 4.31 -9.59 -8.47
C TYR A 263 4.06 -8.11 -8.21
N ASP A 264 3.40 -7.45 -9.16
CA ASP A 264 3.02 -6.05 -9.02
C ASP A 264 1.86 -5.84 -8.04
N ALA A 265 1.75 -4.62 -7.54
CA ALA A 265 0.65 -4.18 -6.69
C ALA A 265 -0.47 -3.49 -7.51
N PRO A 266 -1.70 -3.44 -7.01
CA PRO A 266 -2.22 -4.23 -5.89
C PRO A 266 -2.38 -5.71 -6.24
N GLY A 267 -2.26 -6.56 -5.21
CA GLY A 267 -2.54 -8.00 -5.34
C GLY A 267 -4.00 -8.31 -5.04
N PRO A 268 -4.51 -9.47 -5.51
CA PRO A 268 -5.86 -9.93 -5.14
C PRO A 268 -5.92 -10.23 -3.64
N LEU A 269 -7.08 -9.96 -3.02
CA LEU A 269 -7.30 -10.26 -1.60
C LEU A 269 -7.44 -11.76 -1.35
N GLY A 270 -8.13 -12.47 -2.23
CA GLY A 270 -8.41 -13.91 -2.12
C GLY A 270 -7.46 -14.80 -2.91
N MET A 271 -7.73 -16.12 -2.94
CA MET A 271 -6.96 -17.10 -3.70
C MET A 271 -7.37 -17.16 -5.18
N ASN A 272 -8.55 -16.68 -5.51
CA ASN A 272 -8.97 -16.52 -6.89
C ASN A 272 -8.46 -15.17 -7.38
N GLY A 273 -7.59 -15.18 -8.37
CA GLY A 273 -7.14 -13.97 -9.06
C GLY A 273 -8.31 -13.26 -9.74
N PRO A 274 -8.06 -12.08 -10.34
CA PRO A 274 -9.07 -11.35 -11.07
C PRO A 274 -9.61 -12.18 -12.24
#